data_9dfba3a4b57bd6ebd32dd1579afa801e
#
_entry.id   9dfba3a4b57bd6ebd32dd1579afa801e
#
_cell.length_a   1.000
_cell.length_b   1.000
_cell.length_c   1.000
_cell.angle_alpha   90.00
_cell.angle_beta   90.00
_cell.angle_gamma   90.00
#
_symmetry.space_group_name_H-M   'P 1'
#
loop_
_entity.id
_entity.type
_entity.pdbx_description
1 polymer ?
#
loop_
_entity_poly.entity_id
_entity_poly.type
_entity_poly.pdbx_seq_one_letter_code
_entity_poly.pdbx_strand_id
1 'polypeptide(L)'
;PIAPGITPGSGPGHLGLFGYDPLQYQVGRGVIEALGLGLDLQAGDVAARANFCTLDAGGVVTDRRAGRIETKVCEDLCAMLAKKVKKVGDADVIIKAGKGHRFVAVFRGTGLEGPLTDADPHREGLKIPTASPVNKKSVKAKKTAKLVAEFYKQALPVLAKKKPANGFLMRGIAHQPQIPNFTARYKLRAACLAVYPMYKGLAQLVGMTKIEGPQTIT
;
A
#
# COMPACT_ATOMS: atom_id res chain seq x y z
N PRO A 1 -21.45 -11.98 3.94
CA PRO A 1 -20.13 -12.29 4.49
C PRO A 1 -19.29 -13.00 3.44
N ILE A 2 -18.03 -12.63 3.29
CA ILE A 2 -17.13 -13.22 2.29
C ILE A 2 -16.68 -14.60 2.79
N ALA A 3 -16.22 -14.65 4.03
CA ALA A 3 -15.90 -15.86 4.79
C ALA A 3 -15.81 -15.52 6.28
N PRO A 4 -16.00 -16.49 7.19
CA PRO A 4 -15.79 -16.27 8.61
C PRO A 4 -14.36 -15.76 8.90
N GLY A 5 -14.24 -14.74 9.74
CA GLY A 5 -12.95 -14.13 10.10
C GLY A 5 -12.32 -13.21 9.07
N ILE A 6 -12.89 -13.08 7.86
CA ILE A 6 -12.40 -12.17 6.82
C ILE A 6 -13.16 -10.85 6.87
N THR A 7 -12.46 -9.76 7.14
CA THR A 7 -13.01 -8.41 7.05
C THR A 7 -13.41 -8.11 5.59
N PRO A 8 -14.67 -7.70 5.32
CA PRO A 8 -15.15 -7.42 3.96
C PRO A 8 -14.57 -6.13 3.40
N GLY A 9 -13.25 -6.12 3.20
CA GLY A 9 -12.55 -5.03 2.52
C GLY A 9 -12.59 -5.20 0.99
N SER A 10 -12.13 -4.17 0.26
CA SER A 10 -12.16 -4.19 -1.22
C SER A 10 -11.38 -5.36 -1.82
N GLY A 11 -10.23 -5.74 -1.25
CA GLY A 11 -9.43 -6.88 -1.72
C GLY A 11 -10.20 -8.20 -1.64
N PRO A 12 -10.49 -8.69 -0.42
CA PRO A 12 -11.20 -9.97 -0.26
C PRO A 12 -12.61 -9.95 -0.87
N GLY A 13 -13.31 -8.79 -0.83
CA GLY A 13 -14.63 -8.67 -1.42
C GLY A 13 -14.65 -8.91 -2.91
N HIS A 14 -13.78 -8.26 -3.67
CA HIS A 14 -13.71 -8.43 -5.12
C HIS A 14 -13.13 -9.78 -5.53
N LEU A 15 -12.12 -10.28 -4.79
CA LEU A 15 -11.61 -11.63 -5.05
C LEU A 15 -12.72 -12.67 -4.90
N GLY A 16 -13.52 -12.56 -3.83
CA GLY A 16 -14.70 -13.43 -3.65
C GLY A 16 -15.73 -13.30 -4.76
N LEU A 17 -16.04 -12.07 -5.21
CA LEU A 17 -16.93 -11.83 -6.36
C LEU A 17 -16.37 -12.41 -7.67
N PHE A 18 -15.06 -12.41 -7.84
CA PHE A 18 -14.37 -12.99 -9.00
C PHE A 18 -14.18 -14.51 -8.86
N GLY A 19 -14.71 -15.14 -7.81
CA GLY A 19 -14.64 -16.58 -7.59
C GLY A 19 -13.29 -17.08 -7.07
N TYR A 20 -12.45 -16.21 -6.53
CA TYR A 20 -11.25 -16.60 -5.82
C TYR A 20 -11.52 -16.74 -4.32
N ASP A 21 -11.01 -17.80 -3.71
CA ASP A 21 -11.12 -18.01 -2.27
C ASP A 21 -10.31 -16.94 -1.50
N PRO A 22 -10.95 -16.05 -0.74
CA PRO A 22 -10.27 -14.99 -0.01
C PRO A 22 -9.45 -15.51 1.20
N LEU A 23 -9.64 -16.75 1.61
CA LEU A 23 -8.80 -17.40 2.62
C LEU A 23 -7.48 -17.86 2.01
N GLN A 24 -7.51 -18.34 0.77
CA GLN A 24 -6.34 -18.81 0.04
C GLN A 24 -5.54 -17.63 -0.56
N TYR A 25 -6.25 -16.65 -1.13
CA TYR A 25 -5.64 -15.54 -1.87
C TYR A 25 -5.77 -14.22 -1.09
N GLN A 26 -4.90 -14.04 -0.11
CA GLN A 26 -4.82 -12.78 0.63
C GLN A 26 -3.94 -11.77 -0.10
N VAL A 27 -4.43 -10.56 -0.26
CA VAL A 27 -3.71 -9.46 -0.91
C VAL A 27 -3.64 -8.23 -0.01
N GLY A 28 -2.44 -7.69 0.15
CA GLY A 28 -2.23 -6.46 0.89
C GLY A 28 -2.71 -5.23 0.11
N ARG A 29 -3.22 -4.23 0.84
CA ARG A 29 -3.68 -2.97 0.24
C ARG A 29 -2.57 -2.23 -0.50
N GLY A 30 -1.31 -2.37 -0.07
CA GLY A 30 -0.17 -1.79 -0.75
C GLY A 30 -0.03 -2.31 -2.17
N VAL A 31 -0.16 -3.61 -2.37
CA VAL A 31 -0.06 -4.26 -3.68
C VAL A 31 -1.13 -3.76 -4.65
N ILE A 32 -2.41 -3.80 -4.23
CA ILE A 32 -3.51 -3.39 -5.12
C ILE A 32 -3.50 -1.91 -5.43
N GLU A 33 -3.05 -1.06 -4.49
CA GLU A 33 -2.90 0.37 -4.75
C GLU A 33 -1.72 0.64 -5.70
N ALA A 34 -0.58 -0.05 -5.52
CA ALA A 34 0.59 0.07 -6.39
C ALA A 34 0.26 -0.30 -7.84
N LEU A 35 -0.35 -1.47 -8.06
CA LEU A 35 -0.81 -1.90 -9.39
C LEU A 35 -1.83 -0.94 -9.98
N GLY A 36 -2.78 -0.47 -9.17
CA GLY A 36 -3.80 0.48 -9.60
C GLY A 36 -3.26 1.84 -10.01
N LEU A 37 -2.15 2.28 -9.42
CA LEU A 37 -1.41 3.47 -9.81
C LEU A 37 -0.45 3.23 -10.98
N GLY A 38 -0.43 2.03 -11.56
CA GLY A 38 0.41 1.67 -12.71
C GLY A 38 1.87 1.45 -12.36
N LEU A 39 2.17 1.05 -11.10
CA LEU A 39 3.50 0.55 -10.77
C LEU A 39 3.64 -0.89 -11.24
N ASP A 40 4.77 -1.19 -11.86
CA ASP A 40 5.16 -2.56 -12.21
C ASP A 40 5.87 -3.18 -10.99
N LEU A 41 5.16 -4.09 -10.30
CA LEU A 41 5.70 -4.81 -9.16
C LEU A 41 6.47 -6.04 -9.65
N GLN A 42 7.71 -6.13 -9.24
CA GLN A 42 8.59 -7.27 -9.51
C GLN A 42 8.46 -8.34 -8.42
N ALA A 43 8.86 -9.55 -8.75
CA ALA A 43 8.91 -10.64 -7.76
C ALA A 43 9.82 -10.25 -6.59
N GLY A 44 9.29 -10.34 -5.37
CA GLY A 44 10.00 -9.95 -4.16
C GLY A 44 9.83 -8.49 -3.74
N ASP A 45 9.16 -7.64 -4.55
CA ASP A 45 8.77 -6.30 -4.10
C ASP A 45 7.78 -6.39 -2.94
N VAL A 46 7.96 -5.54 -1.94
CA VAL A 46 6.98 -5.34 -0.87
C VAL A 46 6.39 -3.95 -0.99
N ALA A 47 5.09 -3.89 -1.19
CA ALA A 47 4.35 -2.64 -1.34
C ALA A 47 3.54 -2.31 -0.10
N ALA A 48 3.48 -1.03 0.25
CA ALA A 48 2.67 -0.50 1.34
C ALA A 48 1.82 0.67 0.85
N ARG A 49 0.53 0.67 1.18
CA ARG A 49 -0.28 1.88 1.04
C ARG A 49 0.00 2.80 2.20
N ALA A 50 0.31 4.05 1.92
CA ALA A 50 0.56 5.05 2.92
C ALA A 50 -0.48 6.18 2.87
N ASN A 51 -0.73 6.80 4.01
CA ASN A 51 -1.53 8.02 4.15
C ASN A 51 -0.69 9.05 4.89
N PHE A 52 -0.56 10.25 4.35
CA PHE A 52 -0.04 11.36 5.16
C PHE A 52 -0.95 11.60 6.36
N CYS A 53 -0.36 11.95 7.49
CA CYS A 53 -1.02 12.24 8.75
C CYS A 53 -0.41 13.45 9.42
N THR A 54 -1.12 14.00 10.42
CA THR A 54 -0.60 15.05 11.29
C THR A 54 -0.11 14.43 12.59
N LEU A 55 1.10 14.79 12.98
CA LEU A 55 1.70 14.43 14.26
C LEU A 55 1.87 15.69 15.11
N ASP A 56 1.64 15.55 16.42
CA ASP A 56 2.02 16.56 17.40
C ASP A 56 3.53 16.53 17.72
N ALA A 57 3.98 17.37 18.66
CA ALA A 57 5.37 17.42 19.07
C ALA A 57 5.88 16.14 19.76
N GLY A 58 4.98 15.36 20.33
CA GLY A 58 5.27 14.06 20.97
C GLY A 58 5.26 12.88 20.01
N GLY A 59 4.95 13.11 18.71
CA GLY A 59 4.84 12.07 17.69
C GLY A 59 3.51 11.28 17.77
N VAL A 60 2.48 11.86 18.40
CA VAL A 60 1.14 11.29 18.49
C VAL A 60 0.34 11.71 17.26
N VAL A 61 -0.41 10.80 16.68
CA VAL A 61 -1.28 11.06 15.53
C VAL A 61 -2.49 11.88 15.97
N THR A 62 -2.61 13.11 15.48
CA THR A 62 -3.73 14.02 15.76
C THR A 62 -4.75 14.09 14.62
N ASP A 63 -4.33 13.78 13.39
CA ASP A 63 -5.21 13.60 12.23
C ASP A 63 -4.62 12.54 11.30
N ARG A 64 -5.36 11.46 11.08
CA ARG A 64 -4.95 10.32 10.25
C ARG A 64 -5.02 10.60 8.74
N ARG A 65 -5.43 11.78 8.34
CA ARG A 65 -5.64 12.17 6.93
C ARG A 65 -4.96 13.48 6.55
N ALA A 66 -4.17 14.07 7.46
CA ALA A 66 -3.44 15.32 7.23
C ALA A 66 -4.34 16.44 6.67
N GLY A 67 -5.51 16.70 7.29
CA GLY A 67 -6.47 17.69 6.80
C GLY A 67 -7.06 17.37 5.41
N ARG A 68 -6.87 16.16 4.89
CA ARG A 68 -7.23 15.78 3.51
C ARG A 68 -6.58 16.68 2.46
N ILE A 69 -5.27 16.87 2.59
CA ILE A 69 -4.48 17.65 1.61
C ILE A 69 -4.86 17.32 0.18
N GLU A 70 -4.75 18.30 -0.69
CA GLU A 70 -4.99 18.14 -2.12
C GLU A 70 -3.98 17.19 -2.78
N THR A 71 -4.38 16.60 -3.90
CA THR A 71 -3.54 15.65 -4.66
C THR A 71 -2.21 16.29 -5.07
N LYS A 72 -2.23 17.56 -5.49
CA LYS A 72 -1.02 18.30 -5.88
C LYS A 72 -0.02 18.41 -4.73
N VAL A 73 -0.48 18.71 -3.52
CA VAL A 73 0.38 18.75 -2.32
C VAL A 73 0.96 17.37 -2.02
N CYS A 74 0.15 16.32 -2.16
CA CYS A 74 0.63 14.93 -2.01
C CYS A 74 1.73 14.60 -3.03
N GLU A 75 1.56 14.98 -4.30
CA GLU A 75 2.56 14.78 -5.35
C GLU A 75 3.89 15.46 -5.02
N ASP A 76 3.85 16.72 -4.58
CA ASP A 76 5.04 17.47 -4.20
C ASP A 76 5.78 16.85 -2.99
N LEU A 77 5.03 16.40 -1.98
CA LEU A 77 5.58 15.70 -0.83
C LEU A 77 6.19 14.35 -1.23
N CYS A 78 5.53 13.60 -2.09
CA CYS A 78 6.06 12.31 -2.60
C CYS A 78 7.32 12.52 -3.42
N ALA A 79 7.38 13.53 -4.29
CA ALA A 79 8.58 13.88 -5.06
C ALA A 79 9.75 14.27 -4.14
N MET A 80 9.47 15.03 -3.08
CA MET A 80 10.47 15.38 -2.08
C MET A 80 10.99 14.16 -1.33
N LEU A 81 10.12 13.25 -0.88
CA LEU A 81 10.50 12.00 -0.23
C LEU A 81 11.32 11.12 -1.16
N ALA A 82 10.88 10.92 -2.41
CA ALA A 82 11.59 10.11 -3.40
C ALA A 82 12.99 10.65 -3.74
N LYS A 83 13.17 11.97 -3.71
CA LYS A 83 14.49 12.60 -3.89
C LYS A 83 15.42 12.34 -2.70
N LYS A 84 14.89 12.32 -1.49
CA LYS A 84 15.66 12.22 -0.23
C LYS A 84 15.88 10.79 0.25
N VAL A 85 14.89 9.91 0.05
CA VAL A 85 14.93 8.53 0.51
C VAL A 85 14.83 7.59 -0.69
N LYS A 86 15.97 7.39 -1.35
CA LYS A 86 16.07 6.51 -2.53
C LYS A 86 16.28 5.04 -2.14
N LYS A 87 16.91 4.82 -0.99
CA LYS A 87 17.26 3.49 -0.48
C LYS A 87 17.08 3.40 1.04
N VAL A 88 16.75 2.20 1.50
CA VAL A 88 16.82 1.82 2.91
C VAL A 88 17.54 0.48 3.01
N GLY A 89 18.68 0.46 3.70
CA GLY A 89 19.58 -0.69 3.64
C GLY A 89 19.96 -1.02 2.20
N ASP A 90 19.73 -2.26 1.78
CA ASP A 90 19.99 -2.77 0.43
C ASP A 90 18.77 -2.71 -0.52
N ALA A 91 17.65 -2.15 -0.08
CA ALA A 91 16.44 -2.04 -0.89
C ALA A 91 16.26 -0.63 -1.48
N ASP A 92 15.89 -0.56 -2.74
CA ASP A 92 15.43 0.68 -3.37
C ASP A 92 14.02 1.02 -2.87
N VAL A 93 13.74 2.32 -2.72
CA VAL A 93 12.42 2.83 -2.32
C VAL A 93 11.79 3.58 -3.48
N ILE A 94 10.63 3.10 -3.92
CA ILE A 94 9.84 3.72 -4.97
C ILE A 94 8.60 4.33 -4.32
N ILE A 95 8.40 5.64 -4.48
CA ILE A 95 7.28 6.37 -3.92
C ILE A 95 6.42 6.92 -5.05
N LYS A 96 5.11 6.68 -5.00
CA LYS A 96 4.16 7.20 -5.97
C LYS A 96 2.94 7.80 -5.27
N ALA A 97 2.62 9.04 -5.62
CA ALA A 97 1.43 9.72 -5.12
C ALA A 97 0.15 9.03 -5.64
N GLY A 98 -0.84 8.97 -4.77
CA GLY A 98 -2.22 8.62 -5.09
C GLY A 98 -3.12 9.84 -5.02
N LYS A 99 -4.42 9.63 -4.81
CA LYS A 99 -5.40 10.72 -4.70
C LYS A 99 -5.45 11.29 -3.28
N GLY A 100 -5.39 12.61 -3.16
CA GLY A 100 -5.44 13.33 -1.87
C GLY A 100 -4.22 12.98 -1.00
N HIS A 101 -4.44 12.68 0.26
CA HIS A 101 -3.40 12.37 1.26
C HIS A 101 -2.76 10.99 1.14
N ARG A 102 -3.01 10.24 0.04
CA ARG A 102 -2.58 8.84 -0.12
C ARG A 102 -1.38 8.72 -1.02
N PHE A 103 -0.51 7.78 -0.70
CA PHE A 103 0.60 7.38 -1.57
C PHE A 103 0.95 5.90 -1.41
N VAL A 104 1.82 5.40 -2.24
CA VAL A 104 2.39 4.05 -2.15
C VAL A 104 3.88 4.15 -1.97
N ALA A 105 4.43 3.31 -1.10
CA ALA A 105 5.85 3.03 -1.00
C ALA A 105 6.10 1.57 -1.37
N VAL A 106 7.03 1.33 -2.31
CA VAL A 106 7.47 -0.02 -2.69
C VAL A 106 8.93 -0.16 -2.29
N PHE A 107 9.22 -1.24 -1.59
CA PHE A 107 10.56 -1.66 -1.23
C PHE A 107 10.98 -2.75 -2.21
N ARG A 108 12.00 -2.47 -3.01
CA ARG A 108 12.53 -3.38 -4.03
C ARG A 108 13.92 -3.85 -3.63
N GLY A 109 14.05 -5.15 -3.42
CA GLY A 109 15.31 -5.74 -2.98
C GLY A 109 15.23 -7.26 -2.82
N THR A 110 16.36 -7.89 -2.60
CA THR A 110 16.42 -9.35 -2.45
C THR A 110 16.00 -9.78 -1.03
N GLY A 111 15.29 -10.92 -0.96
CA GLY A 111 14.94 -11.53 0.32
C GLY A 111 13.96 -10.71 1.15
N LEU A 112 13.04 -9.99 0.51
CA LEU A 112 11.93 -9.31 1.15
C LEU A 112 10.68 -10.19 1.14
N GLU A 113 9.83 -10.03 2.14
CA GLU A 113 8.59 -10.77 2.28
C GLU A 113 7.61 -9.97 3.18
N GLY A 114 6.32 -10.13 2.94
CA GLY A 114 5.21 -9.73 3.80
C GLY A 114 4.27 -10.93 4.01
N PRO A 115 3.17 -10.77 4.74
CA PRO A 115 2.67 -9.51 5.26
C PRO A 115 3.35 -9.07 6.57
N LEU A 116 3.37 -7.75 6.76
CA LEU A 116 3.66 -7.13 8.06
C LEU A 116 2.37 -6.58 8.68
N THR A 117 2.40 -6.34 9.99
CA THR A 117 1.33 -5.58 10.67
C THR A 117 1.32 -4.13 10.19
N ASP A 118 0.19 -3.47 10.28
CA ASP A 118 0.08 -2.06 9.91
C ASP A 118 0.91 -1.16 10.84
N ALA A 119 1.62 -0.18 10.28
CA ALA A 119 2.17 0.95 11.00
C ALA A 119 1.14 2.09 11.02
N ASP A 120 -0.02 1.80 11.54
CA ASP A 120 -1.17 2.69 11.70
C ASP A 120 -1.91 2.29 12.98
N PRO A 121 -2.10 3.20 13.94
CA PRO A 121 -2.82 2.90 15.18
C PRO A 121 -4.33 2.76 14.99
N HIS A 122 -4.86 2.97 13.78
CA HIS A 122 -6.27 2.93 13.38
C HIS A 122 -7.18 3.95 14.09
N ARG A 123 -6.64 4.73 15.02
CA ARG A 123 -7.30 5.84 15.72
C ARG A 123 -6.31 6.96 16.03
N GLU A 124 -6.82 8.13 16.29
CA GLU A 124 -6.05 9.27 16.77
C GLU A 124 -5.71 9.15 18.25
N GLY A 125 -4.80 9.97 18.74
CA GLY A 125 -4.36 9.97 20.13
C GLY A 125 -3.30 8.92 20.47
N LEU A 126 -2.75 8.21 19.48
CA LEU A 126 -1.70 7.19 19.67
C LEU A 126 -0.48 7.47 18.79
N LYS A 127 0.67 6.96 19.22
CA LYS A 127 1.88 6.92 18.38
C LYS A 127 1.75 5.89 17.26
N ILE A 128 2.51 6.09 16.19
CA ILE A 128 2.60 5.13 15.07
C ILE A 128 3.27 3.85 15.58
N PRO A 129 2.60 2.68 15.50
CA PRO A 129 3.20 1.42 15.90
C PRO A 129 4.28 0.98 14.90
N THR A 130 5.27 0.26 15.38
CA THR A 130 6.28 -0.36 14.50
C THR A 130 5.68 -1.55 13.77
N ALA A 131 5.80 -1.57 12.45
CA ALA A 131 5.40 -2.72 11.63
C ALA A 131 6.24 -3.95 11.99
N SER A 132 5.58 -5.09 12.16
CA SER A 132 6.20 -6.35 12.57
C SER A 132 5.76 -7.49 11.66
N PRO A 133 6.58 -8.55 11.49
CA PRO A 133 6.18 -9.72 10.71
C PRO A 133 4.92 -10.38 11.26
N VAL A 134 3.94 -10.66 10.41
CA VAL A 134 2.79 -11.52 10.77
C VAL A 134 3.30 -12.95 11.01
N ASN A 135 4.13 -13.47 10.10
CA ASN A 135 4.88 -14.70 10.35
C ASN A 135 6.18 -14.37 11.09
N LYS A 136 6.17 -14.49 12.41
CA LYS A 136 7.31 -14.21 13.30
C LYS A 136 8.53 -15.10 13.04
N LYS A 137 8.37 -16.25 12.36
CA LYS A 137 9.46 -17.16 12.01
C LYS A 137 10.18 -16.74 10.72
N SER A 138 9.53 -15.99 9.82
CA SER A 138 10.13 -15.57 8.56
C SER A 138 11.30 -14.60 8.76
N VAL A 139 12.49 -15.01 8.34
CA VAL A 139 13.70 -14.18 8.32
C VAL A 139 13.54 -13.03 7.32
N LYS A 140 12.94 -13.32 6.15
CA LYS A 140 12.69 -12.32 5.10
C LYS A 140 11.72 -11.24 5.57
N ALA A 141 10.62 -11.60 6.25
CA ALA A 141 9.69 -10.63 6.79
C ALA A 141 10.32 -9.78 7.92
N LYS A 142 11.20 -10.37 8.74
CA LYS A 142 12.00 -9.60 9.73
C LYS A 142 12.92 -8.59 9.05
N LYS A 143 13.57 -8.96 7.93
CA LYS A 143 14.36 -8.04 7.11
C LYS A 143 13.48 -6.88 6.62
N THR A 144 12.34 -7.18 6.02
CA THR A 144 11.40 -6.16 5.53
C THR A 144 10.96 -5.21 6.65
N ALA A 145 10.65 -5.72 7.84
CA ALA A 145 10.24 -4.90 8.98
C ALA A 145 11.35 -3.91 9.41
N LYS A 146 12.62 -4.33 9.38
CA LYS A 146 13.76 -3.44 9.64
C LYS A 146 13.88 -2.34 8.59
N LEU A 147 13.69 -2.67 7.30
CA LEU A 147 13.72 -1.68 6.22
C LEU A 147 12.57 -0.67 6.32
N VAL A 148 11.37 -1.12 6.69
CA VAL A 148 10.23 -0.23 6.95
C VAL A 148 10.52 0.71 8.12
N ALA A 149 11.11 0.23 9.20
CA ALA A 149 11.51 1.08 10.33
C ALA A 149 12.59 2.10 9.92
N GLU A 150 13.57 1.69 9.11
CA GLU A 150 14.59 2.59 8.58
C GLU A 150 13.99 3.64 7.63
N PHE A 151 13.00 3.25 6.82
CA PHE A 151 12.25 4.20 5.99
C PHE A 151 11.57 5.28 6.83
N TYR A 152 10.91 4.92 7.93
CA TYR A 152 10.32 5.89 8.85
C TYR A 152 11.38 6.84 9.43
N LYS A 153 12.53 6.28 9.86
CA LYS A 153 13.63 7.06 10.44
C LYS A 153 14.18 8.10 9.45
N GLN A 154 14.27 7.77 8.17
CA GLN A 154 14.76 8.67 7.13
C GLN A 154 13.70 9.66 6.63
N ALA A 155 12.44 9.20 6.51
CA ALA A 155 11.37 9.99 5.88
C ALA A 155 10.72 11.01 6.84
N LEU A 156 10.53 10.68 8.12
CA LEU A 156 9.89 11.59 9.07
C LEU A 156 10.63 12.94 9.22
N PRO A 157 11.98 13.01 9.32
CA PRO A 157 12.67 14.30 9.37
C PRO A 157 12.43 15.16 8.13
N VAL A 158 12.28 14.55 6.95
CA VAL A 158 11.97 15.27 5.69
C VAL A 158 10.62 15.96 5.76
N LEU A 159 9.66 15.36 6.47
CA LEU A 159 8.30 15.86 6.61
C LEU A 159 8.09 16.76 7.84
N ALA A 160 9.01 16.83 8.79
CA ALA A 160 8.81 17.42 10.10
C ALA A 160 8.23 18.85 10.09
N LYS A 161 8.57 19.66 9.09
CA LYS A 161 8.08 21.04 8.93
C LYS A 161 6.92 21.17 7.92
N LYS A 162 6.30 20.06 7.48
CA LYS A 162 5.29 20.03 6.41
C LYS A 162 3.86 19.84 6.94
N LYS A 163 3.49 20.54 8.02
CA LYS A 163 2.11 20.48 8.53
C LYS A 163 1.11 20.90 7.43
N PRO A 164 -0.09 20.27 7.36
CA PRO A 164 -0.56 19.20 8.28
C PRO A 164 -0.03 17.80 7.95
N ALA A 165 0.79 17.61 6.91
CA ALA A 165 1.31 16.33 6.43
C ALA A 165 2.74 16.05 6.95
N ASN A 166 2.96 16.21 8.26
CA ASN A 166 4.27 16.06 8.88
C ASN A 166 4.61 14.63 9.32
N GLY A 167 3.75 13.66 8.98
CA GLY A 167 3.95 12.23 9.20
C GLY A 167 3.18 11.40 8.19
N PHE A 168 3.29 10.09 8.30
CA PHE A 168 2.51 9.15 7.46
C PHE A 168 2.28 7.83 8.18
N LEU A 169 1.22 7.14 7.77
CA LEU A 169 0.79 5.84 8.26
C LEU A 169 0.90 4.83 7.13
N MET A 170 1.34 3.60 7.41
CA MET A 170 1.47 2.54 6.40
C MET A 170 0.58 1.35 6.72
N ARG A 171 -0.09 0.82 5.68
CA ARG A 171 -1.06 -0.27 5.80
C ARG A 171 -0.92 -1.28 4.69
N GLY A 172 -1.31 -2.53 5.00
CA GLY A 172 -1.32 -3.61 4.02
C GLY A 172 0.05 -3.82 3.38
N ILE A 173 1.08 -3.85 4.21
CA ILE A 173 2.48 -4.02 3.80
C ILE A 173 2.67 -5.48 3.41
N ALA A 174 2.76 -5.78 2.13
CA ALA A 174 2.82 -7.16 1.62
C ALA A 174 3.54 -7.25 0.27
N HIS A 175 3.99 -8.45 -0.07
CA HIS A 175 4.40 -8.79 -1.43
C HIS A 175 3.19 -9.20 -2.28
N GLN A 176 3.34 -9.19 -3.60
CA GLN A 176 2.29 -9.60 -4.52
C GLN A 176 2.06 -11.11 -4.41
N PRO A 177 0.84 -11.56 -4.08
CA PRO A 177 0.52 -12.98 -4.07
C PRO A 177 0.46 -13.53 -5.49
N GLN A 178 0.79 -14.81 -5.65
CA GLN A 178 0.54 -15.52 -6.90
C GLN A 178 -0.93 -15.94 -6.94
N ILE A 179 -1.69 -15.34 -7.84
CA ILE A 179 -3.10 -15.64 -8.06
C ILE A 179 -3.27 -16.18 -9.49
N PRO A 180 -4.00 -17.28 -9.70
CA PRO A 180 -4.28 -17.79 -11.04
C PRO A 180 -4.93 -16.72 -11.91
N ASN A 181 -4.48 -16.59 -13.17
CA ASN A 181 -5.04 -15.65 -14.12
C ASN A 181 -6.52 -15.98 -14.38
N PHE A 182 -7.38 -14.97 -14.44
CA PHE A 182 -8.83 -15.09 -14.63
C PHE A 182 -9.16 -15.84 -15.93
N THR A 183 -8.51 -15.48 -17.03
CA THR A 183 -8.71 -16.15 -18.33
C THR A 183 -8.30 -17.62 -18.28
N ALA A 184 -7.18 -17.93 -17.63
CA ALA A 184 -6.74 -19.32 -17.50
C ALA A 184 -7.72 -20.14 -16.66
N ARG A 185 -8.28 -19.55 -15.60
CA ARG A 185 -9.20 -20.21 -14.65
C ARG A 185 -10.61 -20.41 -15.24
N TYR A 186 -11.17 -19.37 -15.86
CA TYR A 186 -12.58 -19.35 -16.26
C TYR A 186 -12.79 -19.42 -17.78
N LYS A 187 -11.73 -19.45 -18.57
CA LYS A 187 -11.78 -19.43 -20.05
C LYS A 187 -12.50 -18.20 -20.62
N LEU A 188 -12.56 -17.12 -19.85
CA LEU A 188 -13.19 -15.85 -20.20
C LEU A 188 -12.14 -14.75 -20.26
N ARG A 189 -12.16 -13.92 -21.28
CA ARG A 189 -11.39 -12.68 -21.35
C ARG A 189 -12.21 -11.57 -20.69
N ALA A 190 -11.80 -11.17 -19.47
CA ALA A 190 -12.48 -10.12 -18.72
C ALA A 190 -11.75 -8.78 -18.86
N ALA A 191 -12.51 -7.71 -18.84
CA ALA A 191 -12.01 -6.34 -18.83
C ALA A 191 -12.55 -5.57 -17.64
N CYS A 192 -11.77 -4.60 -17.14
CA CYS A 192 -12.15 -3.75 -16.03
C CYS A 192 -12.20 -2.30 -16.47
N LEU A 193 -13.36 -1.67 -16.30
CA LEU A 193 -13.56 -0.24 -16.35
C LEU A 193 -13.81 0.26 -14.93
N ALA A 194 -12.88 1.02 -14.35
CA ALA A 194 -12.98 1.55 -13.01
C ALA A 194 -12.26 2.88 -12.89
N VAL A 195 -12.78 3.77 -12.03
CA VAL A 195 -12.15 5.07 -11.71
C VAL A 195 -11.15 4.91 -10.56
N TYR A 196 -11.49 4.13 -9.53
CA TYR A 196 -10.70 4.03 -8.33
C TYR A 196 -9.49 3.11 -8.50
N PRO A 197 -8.25 3.56 -8.15
CA PRO A 197 -7.02 2.79 -8.41
C PRO A 197 -7.04 1.37 -7.85
N MET A 198 -7.57 1.17 -6.65
CA MET A 198 -7.63 -0.15 -6.02
C MET A 198 -8.41 -1.19 -6.83
N TYR A 199 -9.49 -0.79 -7.52
CA TYR A 199 -10.25 -1.72 -8.37
C TYR A 199 -9.49 -2.05 -9.65
N LYS A 200 -8.81 -1.05 -10.24
CA LYS A 200 -7.88 -1.28 -11.36
C LYS A 200 -6.75 -2.24 -10.98
N GLY A 201 -6.20 -2.07 -9.78
CA GLY A 201 -5.12 -2.94 -9.26
C GLY A 201 -5.58 -4.37 -9.02
N LEU A 202 -6.78 -4.58 -8.47
CA LEU A 202 -7.37 -5.92 -8.29
C LEU A 202 -7.61 -6.62 -9.62
N ALA A 203 -8.16 -5.91 -10.61
CA ALA A 203 -8.37 -6.44 -11.93
C ALA A 203 -7.04 -6.85 -12.60
N GLN A 204 -6.03 -6.00 -12.50
CA GLN A 204 -4.69 -6.30 -13.02
C GLN A 204 -4.07 -7.52 -12.31
N LEU A 205 -4.25 -7.63 -11.00
CA LEU A 205 -3.72 -8.73 -10.20
C LEU A 205 -4.24 -10.10 -10.66
N VAL A 206 -5.50 -10.16 -11.10
CA VAL A 206 -6.11 -11.39 -11.65
C VAL A 206 -6.01 -11.49 -13.17
N GLY A 207 -5.27 -10.60 -13.83
CA GLY A 207 -5.01 -10.65 -15.27
C GLY A 207 -6.16 -10.18 -16.16
N MET A 208 -7.06 -9.34 -15.64
CA MET A 208 -8.09 -8.67 -16.46
C MET A 208 -7.46 -7.50 -17.22
N THR A 209 -7.96 -7.23 -18.42
CA THR A 209 -7.55 -6.07 -19.23
C THR A 209 -8.10 -4.77 -18.61
N LYS A 210 -7.24 -3.78 -18.38
CA LYS A 210 -7.71 -2.45 -17.99
C LYS A 210 -8.19 -1.69 -19.21
N ILE A 211 -9.39 -1.13 -19.13
CA ILE A 211 -9.94 -0.23 -20.15
C ILE A 211 -9.76 1.20 -19.63
N GLU A 212 -9.22 2.07 -20.46
CA GLU A 212 -9.19 3.49 -20.18
C GLU A 212 -10.60 4.06 -20.23
N GLY A 213 -10.96 4.84 -19.25
CA GLY A 213 -12.29 5.41 -19.08
C GLY A 213 -12.22 6.77 -18.39
N PRO A 214 -13.37 7.40 -18.11
CA PRO A 214 -13.43 8.71 -17.47
C PRO A 214 -12.69 8.68 -16.14
N GLN A 215 -12.03 9.79 -15.80
CA GLN A 215 -11.28 9.93 -14.54
C GLN A 215 -12.20 10.20 -13.35
N THR A 216 -13.45 10.57 -13.62
CA THR A 216 -14.50 10.84 -12.62
C THR A 216 -15.82 10.23 -13.10
N ILE A 217 -16.64 9.79 -12.14
CA ILE A 217 -18.06 9.52 -12.38
C ILE A 217 -18.80 10.80 -12.03
N THR A 218 -19.41 11.44 -13.00
CA THR A 218 -20.35 12.55 -12.82
C THR A 218 -21.73 12.03 -12.56
#